data_e8ec1966d4c7ee6283e3363415181fe8
#
_entry.id   e8ec1966d4c7ee6283e3363415181fe8
#
_cell.length_a   1.000
_cell.length_b   1.000
_cell.length_c   1.000
_cell.angle_alpha   90.00
_cell.angle_beta   90.00
_cell.angle_gamma   90.00
#
_symmetry.space_group_name_H-M   'P 1'
#
loop_
_entity.id
_entity.type
_entity.pdbx_description
1 polymer ?
#
loop_
_entity_poly.entity_id
_entity_poly.type
_entity_poly.pdbx_seq_one_letter_code
_entity_poly.pdbx_strand_id
1 'polypeptide(L)'
;NSCLGAGVVDCEPIGKLHDLGYLPIEIVALPEGMKVPMGCPCFGITNTHPDFAWLPQALESLISAELWYPMICATVGHTYRKIVDKYYELTCDDNIDRSRALGNFDFRGDQGLDAALKAASGWLLSFKNTATVPAIPFVSEHFNTPITEVGFGAVSTEHFVMCSNYAADGDEKTFIKKMLTELYPDTSFSCVCDSYDYWNVVENILPELKEEILAHNGCMLV
;
A
#
# COMPACT_ATOMS: atom_id res chain seq x y z
N ASN A 1 31.37 14.17 -15.10
CA ASN A 1 32.76 14.59 -14.79
C ASN A 1 32.90 15.44 -13.53
N SER A 2 31.88 16.24 -13.16
CA SER A 2 31.97 17.11 -11.96
C SER A 2 32.04 16.33 -10.64
N CYS A 3 31.39 15.19 -10.56
CA CYS A 3 31.37 14.37 -9.34
C CYS A 3 32.50 13.37 -9.21
N LEU A 4 33.03 12.88 -10.36
CA LEU A 4 34.02 11.81 -10.41
C LEU A 4 35.42 12.33 -10.78
N GLY A 5 35.55 13.60 -11.17
CA GLY A 5 36.79 14.19 -11.65
C GLY A 5 36.91 14.20 -13.18
N ALA A 6 37.73 15.10 -13.68
CA ALA A 6 37.94 15.26 -15.12
C ALA A 6 38.64 14.01 -15.70
N GLY A 7 38.08 13.47 -16.78
CA GLY A 7 38.67 12.32 -17.50
C GLY A 7 38.48 10.96 -16.85
N VAL A 8 37.76 10.87 -15.70
CA VAL A 8 37.50 9.57 -15.05
C VAL A 8 36.43 8.77 -15.78
N VAL A 9 35.45 9.45 -16.37
CA VAL A 9 34.39 8.83 -17.17
C VAL A 9 34.46 9.35 -18.59
N ASP A 10 34.54 8.42 -19.56
CA ASP A 10 34.37 8.74 -20.97
C ASP A 10 32.88 9.02 -21.25
N CYS A 11 32.60 10.22 -21.74
CA CYS A 11 31.22 10.65 -22.05
C CYS A 11 30.81 10.32 -23.50
N GLU A 12 31.71 9.85 -24.34
CA GLU A 12 31.42 9.54 -25.75
C GLU A 12 30.35 8.43 -25.88
N PRO A 13 30.38 7.31 -25.14
CA PRO A 13 29.33 6.31 -25.19
C PRO A 13 27.95 6.83 -24.81
N ILE A 14 27.88 7.74 -23.82
CA ILE A 14 26.64 8.38 -23.40
C ILE A 14 26.11 9.32 -24.49
N GLY A 15 26.98 10.07 -25.15
CA GLY A 15 26.64 10.90 -26.31
C GLY A 15 26.06 10.08 -27.45
N LYS A 16 26.68 8.95 -27.78
CA LYS A 16 26.17 8.02 -28.79
C LYS A 16 24.79 7.45 -28.43
N LEU A 17 24.57 7.12 -27.14
CA LEU A 17 23.27 6.65 -26.67
C LEU A 17 22.21 7.73 -26.79
N HIS A 18 22.54 8.99 -26.45
CA HIS A 18 21.64 10.13 -26.62
C HIS A 18 21.26 10.31 -28.11
N ASP A 19 22.22 10.24 -29.00
CA ASP A 19 22.01 10.40 -30.45
C ASP A 19 21.19 9.26 -31.05
N LEU A 20 21.28 8.05 -30.45
CA LEU A 20 20.44 6.90 -30.83
C LEU A 20 18.95 7.11 -30.48
N GLY A 21 18.65 7.86 -29.42
CA GLY A 21 17.28 8.28 -29.03
C GLY A 21 16.42 7.21 -28.35
N TYR A 22 16.97 6.03 -28.05
CA TYR A 22 16.29 4.97 -27.28
C TYR A 22 17.32 4.12 -26.52
N LEU A 23 16.85 3.35 -25.53
CA LEU A 23 17.67 2.39 -24.81
C LEU A 23 17.71 1.06 -25.58
N PRO A 24 18.85 0.66 -26.16
CA PRO A 24 18.98 -0.58 -26.93
C PRO A 24 19.13 -1.79 -26.00
N ILE A 25 18.06 -2.09 -25.25
CA ILE A 25 17.98 -3.20 -24.32
C ILE A 25 16.74 -4.05 -24.60
N GLU A 26 16.80 -5.31 -24.23
CA GLU A 26 15.68 -6.22 -24.15
C GLU A 26 15.53 -6.67 -22.69
N ILE A 27 14.32 -6.63 -22.17
CA ILE A 27 13.99 -7.11 -20.82
C ILE A 27 13.02 -8.29 -20.97
N VAL A 28 13.42 -9.43 -20.41
CA VAL A 28 12.56 -10.62 -20.29
C VAL A 28 12.27 -10.82 -18.82
N ALA A 29 10.99 -10.84 -18.42
CA ALA A 29 10.57 -10.93 -17.04
C ALA A 29 9.53 -12.02 -16.85
N LEU A 30 9.44 -12.55 -15.63
CA LEU A 30 8.32 -13.38 -15.20
C LEU A 30 7.04 -12.52 -15.09
N PRO A 31 5.85 -13.14 -15.20
CA PRO A 31 4.60 -12.43 -15.02
C PRO A 31 4.52 -11.71 -13.67
N GLU A 32 3.93 -10.49 -13.68
CA GLU A 32 3.69 -9.71 -12.47
C GLU A 32 2.93 -10.51 -11.40
N GLY A 33 3.28 -10.31 -10.14
CA GLY A 33 2.67 -11.00 -9.01
C GLY A 33 3.04 -12.49 -8.85
N MET A 34 3.86 -13.05 -9.74
CA MET A 34 4.30 -14.44 -9.63
C MET A 34 5.24 -14.61 -8.43
N LYS A 35 5.01 -15.67 -7.66
CA LYS A 35 5.96 -16.08 -6.61
C LYS A 35 7.19 -16.73 -7.22
N VAL A 36 8.34 -16.20 -6.86
CA VAL A 36 9.63 -16.69 -7.35
C VAL A 36 10.42 -17.26 -6.18
N PRO A 37 10.90 -18.53 -6.24
CA PRO A 37 11.80 -19.07 -5.22
C PRO A 37 13.10 -18.27 -5.16
N MET A 38 13.69 -18.19 -3.95
CA MET A 38 15.03 -17.60 -3.81
C MET A 38 16.05 -18.33 -4.70
N GLY A 39 16.92 -17.55 -5.31
CA GLY A 39 17.93 -18.06 -6.24
C GLY A 39 17.45 -18.18 -7.70
N CYS A 40 16.18 -17.95 -7.99
CA CYS A 40 15.66 -17.86 -9.35
C CYS A 40 15.62 -16.39 -9.81
N PRO A 41 16.10 -16.07 -11.02
CA PRO A 41 16.00 -14.71 -11.54
C PRO A 41 14.55 -14.36 -11.85
N CYS A 42 14.13 -13.13 -11.49
CA CYS A 42 12.81 -12.61 -11.80
C CYS A 42 12.73 -12.00 -13.19
N PHE A 43 13.84 -11.46 -13.66
CA PHE A 43 14.00 -10.85 -14.99
C PHE A 43 15.44 -10.90 -15.44
N GLY A 44 15.65 -10.76 -16.74
CA GLY A 44 16.96 -10.63 -17.38
C GLY A 44 16.98 -9.41 -18.30
N ILE A 45 18.12 -8.73 -18.38
CA ILE A 45 18.33 -7.58 -19.26
C ILE A 45 19.52 -7.87 -20.15
N THR A 46 19.34 -7.68 -21.44
CA THR A 46 20.42 -7.80 -22.45
C THR A 46 20.45 -6.55 -23.31
N ASN A 47 21.63 -6.19 -23.80
CA ASN A 47 21.78 -5.17 -24.82
C ASN A 47 21.40 -5.73 -26.19
N THR A 48 20.73 -4.92 -27.02
CA THR A 48 20.34 -5.27 -28.40
C THR A 48 21.27 -4.67 -29.47
N HIS A 49 22.25 -3.86 -29.04
CA HIS A 49 23.23 -3.25 -29.92
C HIS A 49 24.66 -3.40 -29.36
N PRO A 50 25.65 -3.88 -30.12
CA PRO A 50 26.96 -4.22 -29.59
C PRO A 50 27.72 -3.03 -28.98
N ASP A 51 27.55 -1.82 -29.47
CA ASP A 51 28.23 -0.62 -28.95
C ASP A 51 27.74 -0.21 -27.56
N PHE A 52 26.64 -0.78 -27.09
CA PHE A 52 26.01 -0.48 -25.80
C PHE A 52 26.02 -1.69 -24.85
N ALA A 53 27.00 -2.58 -24.96
CA ALA A 53 27.16 -3.73 -24.08
C ALA A 53 27.32 -3.36 -22.59
N TRP A 54 27.75 -2.13 -22.31
CA TRP A 54 27.90 -1.55 -20.96
C TRP A 54 26.56 -1.15 -20.32
N LEU A 55 25.51 -0.95 -21.11
CA LEU A 55 24.24 -0.32 -20.67
C LEU A 55 23.49 -1.15 -19.64
N PRO A 56 23.33 -2.49 -19.76
CA PRO A 56 22.66 -3.29 -18.72
C PRO A 56 23.29 -3.12 -17.36
N GLN A 57 24.62 -3.11 -17.25
CA GLN A 57 25.33 -2.90 -16.00
C GLN A 57 25.10 -1.48 -15.44
N ALA A 58 25.12 -0.46 -16.32
CA ALA A 58 24.89 0.92 -15.90
C ALA A 58 23.46 1.15 -15.34
N LEU A 59 22.48 0.37 -15.81
CA LEU A 59 21.09 0.41 -15.35
C LEU A 59 20.82 -0.44 -14.10
N GLU A 60 21.70 -1.36 -13.74
CA GLU A 60 21.50 -2.31 -12.65
C GLU A 60 21.07 -1.64 -11.35
N SER A 61 21.81 -0.63 -10.89
CA SER A 61 21.52 0.03 -9.62
C SER A 61 20.17 0.76 -9.61
N LEU A 62 19.83 1.40 -10.74
CA LEU A 62 18.56 2.10 -10.90
C LEU A 62 17.39 1.10 -10.86
N ILE A 63 17.47 0.05 -11.66
CA ILE A 63 16.44 -0.97 -11.77
C ILE A 63 16.27 -1.71 -10.44
N SER A 64 17.37 -2.05 -9.77
CA SER A 64 17.32 -2.69 -8.46
C SER A 64 16.64 -1.81 -7.42
N ALA A 65 16.94 -0.51 -7.38
CA ALA A 65 16.30 0.42 -6.45
C ALA A 65 14.79 0.57 -6.71
N GLU A 66 14.40 0.57 -7.99
CA GLU A 66 12.99 0.73 -8.38
C GLU A 66 12.14 -0.52 -8.11
N LEU A 67 12.69 -1.71 -8.33
CA LEU A 67 11.93 -2.97 -8.25
C LEU A 67 11.98 -3.63 -6.87
N TRP A 68 13.08 -3.46 -6.13
CA TRP A 68 13.27 -4.16 -4.86
C TRP A 68 12.17 -3.87 -3.84
N TYR A 69 11.81 -2.60 -3.69
CA TYR A 69 10.89 -2.17 -2.64
C TYR A 69 9.45 -2.69 -2.85
N PRO A 70 8.80 -2.50 -4.00
CA PRO A 70 7.48 -3.09 -4.22
C PRO A 70 7.48 -4.63 -4.18
N MET A 71 8.56 -5.30 -4.60
CA MET A 71 8.68 -6.76 -4.49
C MET A 71 8.71 -7.24 -3.03
N ILE A 72 9.42 -6.53 -2.15
CA ILE A 72 9.43 -6.83 -0.71
C ILE A 72 8.06 -6.58 -0.10
N CYS A 73 7.41 -5.46 -0.40
CA CYS A 73 6.07 -5.16 0.09
C CYS A 73 5.03 -6.18 -0.38
N ALA A 74 5.12 -6.64 -1.62
CA ALA A 74 4.30 -7.73 -2.16
C ALA A 74 4.53 -9.05 -1.41
N THR A 75 5.78 -9.38 -1.10
CA THR A 75 6.16 -10.59 -0.36
C THR A 75 5.64 -10.56 1.08
N VAL A 76 5.75 -9.40 1.73
CA VAL A 76 5.21 -9.17 3.08
C VAL A 76 3.69 -9.26 3.07
N GLY A 77 3.02 -8.55 2.16
CA GLY A 77 1.57 -8.60 1.99
C GLY A 77 1.06 -10.02 1.75
N HIS A 78 1.75 -10.78 0.90
CA HIS A 78 1.42 -12.19 0.69
C HIS A 78 1.59 -13.05 1.96
N THR A 79 2.60 -12.77 2.77
CA THR A 79 2.83 -13.50 4.03
C THR A 79 1.71 -13.22 5.02
N TYR A 80 1.31 -11.96 5.17
CA TYR A 80 0.14 -11.59 5.97
C TYR A 80 -1.14 -12.24 5.44
N ARG A 81 -1.33 -12.28 4.13
CA ARG A 81 -2.49 -12.92 3.51
C ARG A 81 -2.60 -14.40 3.86
N LYS A 82 -1.51 -15.15 3.87
CA LYS A 82 -1.48 -16.55 4.31
C LYS A 82 -1.89 -16.72 5.76
N ILE A 83 -1.48 -15.80 6.64
CA ILE A 83 -1.88 -15.81 8.05
C ILE A 83 -3.38 -15.54 8.17
N VAL A 84 -3.87 -14.52 7.50
CA VAL A 84 -5.29 -14.17 7.47
C VAL A 84 -6.11 -15.35 6.97
N ASP A 85 -5.77 -15.93 5.82
CA ASP A 85 -6.49 -17.07 5.23
C ASP A 85 -6.59 -18.25 6.22
N LYS A 86 -5.49 -18.57 6.90
CA LYS A 86 -5.47 -19.63 7.91
C LYS A 86 -6.46 -19.39 9.05
N TYR A 87 -6.50 -18.19 9.59
CA TYR A 87 -7.38 -17.88 10.73
C TYR A 87 -8.83 -17.70 10.31
N TYR A 88 -9.10 -17.17 9.14
CA TYR A 88 -10.46 -17.09 8.59
C TYR A 88 -11.06 -18.50 8.37
N GLU A 89 -10.28 -19.46 7.89
CA GLU A 89 -10.71 -20.86 7.76
C GLU A 89 -11.09 -21.52 9.10
N LEU A 90 -10.50 -21.03 10.19
CA LEU A 90 -10.74 -21.56 11.54
C LEU A 90 -11.90 -20.86 12.27
N THR A 91 -12.21 -19.61 11.93
CA THR A 91 -13.05 -18.74 12.78
C THR A 91 -14.19 -18.05 12.05
N CYS A 92 -14.22 -18.03 10.73
CA CYS A 92 -15.20 -17.29 9.95
C CYS A 92 -15.95 -18.20 8.97
N ASP A 93 -17.14 -17.74 8.58
CA ASP A 93 -17.92 -18.37 7.52
C ASP A 93 -17.32 -18.12 6.13
N ASP A 94 -17.60 -18.98 5.17
CA ASP A 94 -16.96 -19.01 3.84
C ASP A 94 -17.20 -17.79 2.93
N ASN A 95 -18.11 -16.90 3.27
CA ASN A 95 -18.57 -15.81 2.42
C ASN A 95 -17.91 -14.45 2.72
N ILE A 96 -16.89 -14.39 3.57
CA ILE A 96 -16.24 -13.13 3.95
C ILE A 96 -15.10 -12.80 3.00
N ASP A 97 -15.10 -11.60 2.42
CA ASP A 97 -14.01 -11.13 1.56
C ASP A 97 -12.75 -10.84 2.37
N ARG A 98 -11.84 -11.81 2.39
CA ARG A 98 -10.58 -11.77 3.14
C ARG A 98 -9.62 -10.69 2.62
N SER A 99 -9.82 -10.18 1.39
CA SER A 99 -8.99 -9.09 0.86
C SER A 99 -9.19 -7.76 1.58
N ARG A 100 -10.26 -7.66 2.38
CA ARG A 100 -10.59 -6.48 3.17
C ARG A 100 -10.03 -6.49 4.59
N ALA A 101 -9.49 -7.64 5.04
CA ALA A 101 -9.13 -7.87 6.44
C ALA A 101 -8.07 -6.92 6.99
N LEU A 102 -7.10 -6.52 6.17
CA LEU A 102 -6.01 -5.65 6.57
C LEU A 102 -5.85 -4.48 5.60
N GLY A 103 -5.51 -3.32 6.13
CA GLY A 103 -5.13 -2.13 5.38
C GLY A 103 -3.70 -1.69 5.70
N ASN A 104 -3.04 -1.05 4.75
CA ASN A 104 -1.70 -0.48 4.93
C ASN A 104 -1.76 1.04 5.07
N PHE A 105 -0.70 1.61 5.66
CA PHE A 105 -0.57 3.02 5.99
C PHE A 105 0.81 3.55 5.57
N ASP A 106 1.19 3.41 4.31
CA ASP A 106 2.57 3.64 3.84
C ASP A 106 3.02 5.09 3.97
N PHE A 107 2.11 6.07 3.91
CA PHE A 107 2.47 7.48 4.20
C PHE A 107 3.06 7.69 5.59
N ARG A 108 2.78 6.80 6.53
CA ARG A 108 3.34 6.82 7.87
C ARG A 108 4.65 6.02 7.90
N GLY A 109 5.73 6.60 7.42
CA GLY A 109 7.06 6.01 7.52
C GLY A 109 7.82 5.88 6.21
N ASP A 110 7.16 5.95 5.06
CA ASP A 110 7.83 5.94 3.77
C ASP A 110 8.48 7.29 3.41
N GLN A 111 9.49 7.22 2.57
CA GLN A 111 10.27 8.38 2.15
C GLN A 111 9.64 9.08 0.94
N GLY A 112 8.49 9.72 1.19
CA GLY A 112 7.78 10.50 0.18
C GLY A 112 6.75 9.70 -0.63
N LEU A 113 6.05 10.42 -1.51
CA LEU A 113 4.92 9.90 -2.26
C LEU A 113 5.28 8.70 -3.13
N ASP A 114 6.39 8.76 -3.84
CA ASP A 114 6.82 7.71 -4.76
C ASP A 114 7.05 6.37 -4.03
N ALA A 115 7.76 6.41 -2.89
CA ALA A 115 7.97 5.23 -2.05
C ALA A 115 6.65 4.66 -1.52
N ALA A 116 5.75 5.51 -1.05
CA ALA A 116 4.44 5.08 -0.55
C ALA A 116 3.58 4.45 -1.66
N LEU A 117 3.60 4.99 -2.88
CA LEU A 117 2.89 4.41 -4.01
C LEU A 117 3.44 3.02 -4.40
N LYS A 118 4.77 2.86 -4.41
CA LYS A 118 5.44 1.59 -4.69
C LYS A 118 5.14 0.55 -3.61
N ALA A 119 5.20 0.93 -2.33
CA ALA A 119 4.87 0.05 -1.21
C ALA A 119 3.42 -0.44 -1.31
N ALA A 120 2.48 0.49 -1.45
CA ALA A 120 1.06 0.17 -1.56
C ALA A 120 0.75 -0.67 -2.81
N SER A 121 1.44 -0.47 -3.94
CA SER A 121 1.24 -1.29 -5.14
C SER A 121 1.58 -2.77 -4.87
N GLY A 122 2.64 -3.04 -4.12
CA GLY A 122 2.97 -4.39 -3.67
C GLY A 122 1.93 -4.98 -2.73
N TRP A 123 1.42 -4.18 -1.77
CA TRP A 123 0.36 -4.58 -0.84
C TRP A 123 -0.95 -4.94 -1.54
N LEU A 124 -1.35 -4.14 -2.53
CA LEU A 124 -2.60 -4.30 -3.27
C LEU A 124 -2.68 -5.60 -4.10
N LEU A 125 -1.58 -6.33 -4.29
CA LEU A 125 -1.61 -7.68 -4.83
C LEU A 125 -2.26 -8.71 -3.88
N SER A 126 -2.28 -8.45 -2.59
CA SER A 126 -2.79 -9.38 -1.56
C SER A 126 -4.04 -8.87 -0.85
N PHE A 127 -4.16 -7.57 -0.65
CA PHE A 127 -5.28 -6.92 0.03
C PHE A 127 -5.80 -5.75 -0.80
N LYS A 128 -7.08 -5.45 -0.65
CA LYS A 128 -7.74 -4.35 -1.37
C LYS A 128 -7.96 -3.09 -0.51
N ASN A 129 -7.71 -3.18 0.80
CA ASN A 129 -7.87 -2.04 1.71
C ASN A 129 -6.53 -1.29 1.86
N THR A 130 -6.56 0.02 1.65
CA THR A 130 -5.38 0.89 1.79
C THR A 130 -5.77 2.29 2.26
N ALA A 131 -5.01 2.84 3.21
CA ALA A 131 -5.05 4.25 3.55
C ALA A 131 -4.19 5.11 2.60
N THR A 132 -3.33 4.47 1.80
CA THR A 132 -2.55 5.13 0.73
C THR A 132 -3.41 5.25 -0.53
N VAL A 133 -4.53 5.97 -0.43
CA VAL A 133 -5.54 6.08 -1.49
C VAL A 133 -4.97 6.45 -2.87
N PRO A 134 -3.98 7.35 -3.02
CA PRO A 134 -3.36 7.64 -4.32
C PRO A 134 -2.71 6.44 -5.02
N ALA A 135 -2.41 5.35 -4.31
CA ALA A 135 -1.90 4.13 -4.94
C ALA A 135 -2.95 3.42 -5.80
N ILE A 136 -4.24 3.61 -5.52
CA ILE A 136 -5.32 2.97 -6.30
C ILE A 136 -5.31 3.43 -7.76
N PRO A 137 -5.40 4.75 -8.07
CA PRO A 137 -5.26 5.21 -9.46
C PRO A 137 -3.87 4.92 -10.04
N PHE A 138 -2.80 5.00 -9.24
CA PHE A 138 -1.45 4.64 -9.69
C PHE A 138 -1.38 3.20 -10.22
N VAL A 139 -1.88 2.22 -9.47
CA VAL A 139 -1.93 0.81 -9.90
C VAL A 139 -2.88 0.62 -11.08
N SER A 140 -4.04 1.27 -11.05
CA SER A 140 -5.01 1.23 -12.16
C SER A 140 -4.38 1.65 -13.49
N GLU A 141 -3.63 2.73 -13.49
CA GLU A 141 -2.95 3.26 -14.67
C GLU A 141 -1.80 2.34 -15.13
N HIS A 142 -0.92 1.94 -14.21
CA HIS A 142 0.29 1.17 -14.54
C HIS A 142 -0.02 -0.26 -15.01
N PHE A 143 -1.05 -0.88 -14.44
CA PHE A 143 -1.42 -2.27 -14.77
C PHE A 143 -2.64 -2.37 -15.67
N ASN A 144 -3.17 -1.24 -16.16
CA ASN A 144 -4.36 -1.17 -17.01
C ASN A 144 -5.54 -1.98 -16.43
N THR A 145 -5.75 -1.86 -15.11
CA THR A 145 -6.79 -2.58 -14.36
C THR A 145 -7.89 -1.58 -13.96
N PRO A 146 -9.19 -1.93 -14.06
CA PRO A 146 -10.25 -1.06 -13.60
C PRO A 146 -10.06 -0.61 -12.15
N ILE A 147 -10.19 0.69 -11.86
CA ILE A 147 -9.94 1.28 -10.55
C ILE A 147 -10.74 0.60 -9.42
N THR A 148 -11.95 0.14 -9.73
CA THR A 148 -12.85 -0.57 -8.81
C THR A 148 -12.36 -1.98 -8.44
N GLU A 149 -11.44 -2.53 -9.21
CA GLU A 149 -10.86 -3.86 -8.98
C GLU A 149 -9.55 -3.80 -8.20
N VAL A 150 -8.86 -2.65 -8.22
CA VAL A 150 -7.56 -2.46 -7.56
C VAL A 150 -7.71 -2.47 -6.04
N GLY A 151 -8.57 -1.62 -5.51
CA GLY A 151 -8.70 -1.47 -4.07
C GLY A 151 -9.67 -0.37 -3.67
N PHE A 152 -9.75 -0.11 -2.38
CA PHE A 152 -10.60 0.94 -1.81
C PHE A 152 -9.94 1.52 -0.54
N GLY A 153 -10.31 2.77 -0.21
CA GLY A 153 -10.11 3.36 1.09
C GLY A 153 -11.34 3.11 1.98
N ALA A 154 -11.14 2.75 3.23
CA ALA A 154 -12.24 2.63 4.19
C ALA A 154 -12.59 4.00 4.79
N VAL A 155 -13.87 4.18 5.17
CA VAL A 155 -14.25 5.30 6.05
C VAL A 155 -13.58 5.10 7.39
N SER A 156 -12.83 6.09 7.86
CA SER A 156 -12.09 6.01 9.11
C SER A 156 -12.02 7.39 9.76
N THR A 157 -12.08 7.42 11.08
CA THR A 157 -11.64 8.60 11.83
C THR A 157 -10.11 8.62 11.89
N GLU A 158 -9.57 9.70 12.43
CA GLU A 158 -8.16 9.94 12.61
C GLU A 158 -7.98 10.69 13.94
N HIS A 159 -6.80 10.66 14.55
CA HIS A 159 -6.56 11.30 15.85
C HIS A 159 -6.97 12.77 15.88
N PHE A 160 -6.69 13.53 14.80
CA PHE A 160 -7.13 14.92 14.71
C PHE A 160 -8.66 15.05 14.75
N VAL A 161 -9.38 14.14 14.09
CA VAL A 161 -10.85 14.13 14.08
C VAL A 161 -11.38 13.83 15.48
N MET A 162 -10.82 12.84 16.17
CA MET A 162 -11.20 12.51 17.54
C MET A 162 -10.94 13.67 18.49
N CYS A 163 -9.74 14.27 18.43
CA CYS A 163 -9.36 15.40 19.28
C CYS A 163 -10.21 16.64 19.01
N SER A 164 -10.55 16.95 17.76
CA SER A 164 -11.38 18.10 17.40
C SER A 164 -12.80 17.96 17.93
N ASN A 165 -13.38 16.75 17.81
CA ASN A 165 -14.73 16.51 18.32
C ASN A 165 -14.75 16.40 19.85
N TYR A 166 -13.72 15.84 20.47
CA TYR A 166 -13.59 15.91 21.94
C TYR A 166 -13.54 17.35 22.44
N ALA A 167 -12.80 18.24 21.76
CA ALA A 167 -12.74 19.65 22.13
C ALA A 167 -14.10 20.36 21.97
N ALA A 168 -14.95 19.93 21.05
CA ALA A 168 -16.28 20.50 20.81
C ALA A 168 -17.33 19.95 21.79
N ASP A 169 -17.31 18.63 22.05
CA ASP A 169 -18.37 17.90 22.76
C ASP A 169 -17.99 17.62 24.23
N GLY A 170 -16.71 17.71 24.58
CA GLY A 170 -16.20 17.49 25.95
C GLY A 170 -15.92 16.01 26.30
N ASP A 171 -16.27 15.05 25.42
CA ASP A 171 -16.04 13.63 25.61
C ASP A 171 -15.98 12.86 24.27
N GLU A 172 -15.42 11.65 24.29
CA GLU A 172 -15.36 10.77 23.10
C GLU A 172 -16.68 10.07 22.81
N LYS A 173 -17.47 9.77 23.84
CA LYS A 173 -18.73 9.02 23.73
C LYS A 173 -19.72 9.71 22.82
N THR A 174 -19.89 11.02 22.99
CA THR A 174 -20.82 11.83 22.20
C THR A 174 -20.49 11.75 20.72
N PHE A 175 -19.21 11.85 20.36
CA PHE A 175 -18.78 11.75 18.97
C PHE A 175 -18.94 10.34 18.41
N ILE A 176 -18.55 9.29 19.16
CA ILE A 176 -18.75 7.89 18.74
C ILE A 176 -20.23 7.59 18.50
N LYS A 177 -21.11 8.04 19.39
CA LYS A 177 -22.56 7.94 19.20
C LYS A 177 -23.02 8.61 17.92
N LYS A 178 -22.55 9.82 17.66
CA LYS A 178 -22.88 10.59 16.46
C LYS A 178 -22.42 9.87 15.17
N MET A 179 -21.25 9.22 15.20
CA MET A 179 -20.77 8.39 14.09
C MET A 179 -21.73 7.25 13.79
N LEU A 180 -22.19 6.54 14.83
CA LEU A 180 -23.09 5.38 14.73
C LEU A 180 -24.50 5.75 14.27
N THR A 181 -25.03 6.90 14.73
CA THR A 181 -26.46 7.20 14.58
C THR A 181 -26.79 8.27 13.54
N GLU A 182 -25.85 9.16 13.23
CA GLU A 182 -26.09 10.33 12.38
C GLU A 182 -25.22 10.36 11.13
N LEU A 183 -23.89 10.17 11.29
CA LEU A 183 -22.95 10.38 10.20
C LEU A 183 -22.84 9.15 9.30
N TYR A 184 -22.78 7.96 9.87
CA TYR A 184 -22.59 6.69 9.16
C TYR A 184 -23.51 5.58 9.65
N PRO A 185 -24.83 5.80 9.77
CA PRO A 185 -25.75 4.81 10.38
C PRO A 185 -25.82 3.49 9.59
N ASP A 186 -25.56 3.53 8.28
CA ASP A 186 -25.66 2.39 7.36
C ASP A 186 -24.33 2.04 6.69
N THR A 187 -23.20 2.46 7.26
CA THR A 187 -21.87 2.27 6.63
C THR A 187 -20.88 1.77 7.66
N SER A 188 -20.12 0.72 7.30
CA SER A 188 -18.99 0.28 8.11
C SER A 188 -17.89 1.34 8.14
N PHE A 189 -17.32 1.59 9.32
CA PHE A 189 -16.24 2.54 9.52
C PHE A 189 -15.26 2.08 10.59
N SER A 190 -14.04 2.62 10.55
CA SER A 190 -13.05 2.46 11.62
C SER A 190 -13.05 3.68 12.52
N CYS A 191 -12.99 3.47 13.83
CA CYS A 191 -12.90 4.51 14.84
C CYS A 191 -11.57 4.42 15.59
N VAL A 192 -10.80 5.51 15.57
CA VAL A 192 -9.57 5.63 16.36
C VAL A 192 -9.96 5.82 17.83
N CYS A 193 -9.62 4.85 18.68
CA CYS A 193 -10.02 4.82 20.07
C CYS A 193 -8.88 5.05 21.08
N ASP A 194 -7.66 5.27 20.60
CA ASP A 194 -6.46 5.45 21.41
C ASP A 194 -5.97 6.91 21.52
N SER A 195 -6.85 7.87 21.16
CA SER A 195 -6.50 9.30 21.26
C SER A 195 -6.28 9.76 22.69
N TYR A 196 -6.98 9.18 23.66
CA TYR A 196 -6.89 9.50 25.08
C TYR A 196 -6.71 8.25 25.94
N ASP A 197 -7.75 7.46 26.17
CA ASP A 197 -7.75 6.26 26.99
C ASP A 197 -8.49 5.13 26.26
N TYR A 198 -7.74 4.32 25.54
CA TYR A 198 -8.26 3.18 24.78
C TYR A 198 -9.08 2.21 25.63
N TRP A 199 -8.59 1.87 26.83
CA TRP A 199 -9.29 0.92 27.70
C TRP A 199 -10.59 1.49 28.22
N ASN A 200 -10.65 2.79 28.54
CA ASN A 200 -11.90 3.45 28.89
C ASN A 200 -12.92 3.40 27.72
N VAL A 201 -12.46 3.58 26.49
CA VAL A 201 -13.37 3.45 25.35
C VAL A 201 -13.92 2.03 25.25
N VAL A 202 -13.04 1.02 25.28
CA VAL A 202 -13.45 -0.38 25.07
C VAL A 202 -14.26 -0.95 26.24
N GLU A 203 -13.86 -0.65 27.49
CA GLU A 203 -14.45 -1.26 28.68
C GLU A 203 -15.66 -0.51 29.22
N ASN A 204 -15.81 0.79 28.94
CA ASN A 204 -16.87 1.63 29.48
C ASN A 204 -17.73 2.27 28.36
N ILE A 205 -17.14 3.06 27.46
CA ILE A 205 -17.91 3.84 26.47
C ILE A 205 -18.65 2.93 25.49
N LEU A 206 -18.01 1.92 24.90
CA LEU A 206 -18.66 1.01 23.95
C LEU A 206 -19.77 0.18 24.61
N PRO A 207 -19.61 -0.39 25.81
CA PRO A 207 -20.70 -1.02 26.53
C PRO A 207 -21.89 -0.10 26.81
N GLU A 208 -21.66 1.18 27.11
CA GLU A 208 -22.72 2.16 27.30
C GLU A 208 -23.46 2.54 26.01
N LEU A 209 -22.82 2.36 24.85
CA LEU A 209 -23.40 2.57 23.51
C LEU A 209 -23.92 1.28 22.87
N LYS A 210 -24.12 0.23 23.65
CA LYS A 210 -24.55 -1.08 23.17
C LYS A 210 -25.78 -1.04 22.27
N GLU A 211 -26.78 -0.26 22.65
CA GLU A 211 -28.05 -0.17 21.90
C GLU A 211 -27.80 0.46 20.51
N GLU A 212 -27.01 1.53 20.44
CA GLU A 212 -26.64 2.19 19.19
C GLU A 212 -25.79 1.29 18.31
N ILE A 213 -24.83 0.57 18.89
CA ILE A 213 -23.98 -0.38 18.17
C ILE A 213 -24.81 -1.53 17.59
N LEU A 214 -25.75 -2.08 18.34
CA LEU A 214 -26.62 -3.16 17.86
C LEU A 214 -27.65 -2.70 16.83
N ALA A 215 -28.05 -1.43 16.85
CA ALA A 215 -28.95 -0.84 15.88
C ALA A 215 -28.25 -0.38 14.59
N HIS A 216 -26.91 -0.23 14.62
CA HIS A 216 -26.12 0.22 13.50
C HIS A 216 -26.08 -0.81 12.36
N ASN A 217 -26.43 -0.38 11.14
CA ASN A 217 -26.44 -1.24 9.97
C ASN A 217 -25.07 -1.24 9.27
N GLY A 218 -24.05 -1.75 9.95
CA GLY A 218 -22.68 -1.80 9.49
C GLY A 218 -21.77 -2.42 10.54
N CYS A 219 -20.48 -2.26 10.37
CA CYS A 219 -19.45 -2.70 11.32
C CYS A 219 -18.63 -1.48 11.77
N MET A 220 -18.49 -1.27 13.08
CA MET A 220 -17.52 -0.36 13.64
C MET A 220 -16.29 -1.16 14.06
N LEU A 221 -15.15 -0.82 13.46
CA LEU A 221 -13.83 -1.37 13.83
C LEU A 221 -13.18 -0.41 14.84
N VAL A 222 -12.56 -0.95 15.88
CA VAL A 222 -11.88 -0.23 16.95
C VAL A 222 -10.46 -0.74 17.15
#